data_bb820b6e72f9a8571e5c8a34a45a7269
#
_entry.id   bb820b6e72f9a8571e5c8a34a45a7269
#
_cell.length_a   1.000
_cell.length_b   1.000
_cell.length_c   1.000
_cell.angle_alpha   90.00
_cell.angle_beta   90.00
_cell.angle_gamma   90.00
#
_symmetry.space_group_name_H-M   'P 1'
#
loop_
_entity.id
_entity.type
_entity.pdbx_description
1 polymer ?
#
loop_
_entity_poly.entity_id
_entity_poly.type
_entity_poly.pdbx_seq_one_letter_code
_entity_poly.pdbx_strand_id
1 'polypeptide(L)'
;MAHAFSRRHTLLLGASTGLALASLSKRALFAAEPAQDIKDEDIFQFALNLEYMEAEYYLRGTRGKGLDASDIGADPGKVTGGDKVPFKSKAIKEFLEEVAENELAHVRFYRKTLGGSAVDRPAIDFDAGFSAAAKGAGLGSSFNAFENEMNFLLGGMLFEDVGVTAYAGAATALKEKEHLEAAAGILAVEAYHMGMARSQLYEMGEEAWKAANALSDARDKLDGPGDKDQGIRVDGKANIVPSNPDGIAFRRTPQEVLHIVYLTEQSGVSKGGFYPNGMNGALKTT
;
A
#
# COMPACT_ATOMS: atom_id res chain seq x y z
N MET A 1 -40.20 28.70 0.45
CA MET A 1 -39.65 29.29 1.67
C MET A 1 -38.14 29.07 1.64
N ALA A 2 -37.41 30.17 1.44
CA ALA A 2 -35.97 30.14 1.31
C ALA A 2 -35.34 30.33 2.71
N HIS A 3 -34.41 29.49 3.10
CA HIS A 3 -33.58 29.73 4.29
C HIS A 3 -32.21 30.21 3.84
N ALA A 4 -31.95 31.46 4.22
CA ALA A 4 -30.72 32.18 3.97
C ALA A 4 -29.60 31.73 4.93
N PHE A 5 -28.39 31.55 4.38
CA PHE A 5 -27.13 31.41 5.12
C PHE A 5 -26.68 32.77 5.64
N SER A 6 -26.52 32.88 6.96
CA SER A 6 -25.97 34.08 7.62
C SER A 6 -24.46 33.95 7.79
N ARG A 7 -23.73 34.79 7.07
CA ARG A 7 -22.30 35.05 7.34
C ARG A 7 -22.20 36.15 8.40
N ARG A 8 -21.48 35.90 9.48
CA ARG A 8 -21.02 36.96 10.38
C ARG A 8 -19.51 37.05 10.31
N HIS A 9 -19.02 38.08 9.66
CA HIS A 9 -17.66 38.60 9.78
C HIS A 9 -17.64 39.51 11.02
N THR A 10 -16.66 39.30 11.89
CA THR A 10 -16.30 40.29 12.90
C THR A 10 -14.82 40.65 12.65
N LEU A 11 -14.62 41.83 12.08
CA LEU A 11 -13.34 42.53 12.06
C LEU A 11 -13.09 43.16 13.44
N LEU A 12 -11.96 42.84 14.05
CA LEU A 12 -11.40 43.63 15.14
C LEU A 12 -10.01 44.15 14.69
N LEU A 13 -9.98 45.43 14.36
CA LEU A 13 -8.74 46.22 14.28
C LEU A 13 -8.25 46.53 15.71
N GLY A 14 -7.03 46.09 16.01
CA GLY A 14 -6.28 46.54 17.18
C GLY A 14 -4.85 46.83 16.76
N ALA A 15 -4.55 48.13 16.64
CA ALA A 15 -3.18 48.59 16.45
C ALA A 15 -2.47 48.61 17.80
N SER A 16 -1.29 47.95 17.91
CA SER A 16 -0.30 48.25 18.94
C SER A 16 1.11 48.07 18.38
N THR A 17 1.82 49.17 18.37
CA THR A 17 3.24 49.33 18.10
C THR A 17 4.05 48.65 19.21
N GLY A 18 5.11 47.92 18.85
CA GLY A 18 6.13 47.60 19.84
C GLY A 18 7.07 46.44 19.49
N LEU A 19 8.30 46.79 19.21
CA LEU A 19 9.57 46.08 19.32
C LEU A 19 9.73 44.77 18.52
N ALA A 20 10.49 44.89 17.45
CA ALA A 20 11.17 43.79 16.77
C ALA A 20 12.26 43.21 17.70
N LEU A 21 11.99 42.07 18.30
CA LEU A 21 12.99 41.15 18.80
C LEU A 21 13.24 40.11 17.71
N ALA A 22 14.37 40.28 17.04
CA ALA A 22 14.88 39.29 16.10
C ALA A 22 15.21 37.99 16.84
N SER A 23 14.25 37.05 16.91
CA SER A 23 14.54 35.69 17.25
C SER A 23 15.15 35.02 16.01
N LEU A 24 16.47 34.96 15.96
CA LEU A 24 17.21 34.04 15.13
C LEU A 24 16.82 32.61 15.55
N SER A 25 15.74 32.11 15.00
CA SER A 25 15.46 30.68 15.02
C SER A 25 16.62 29.98 14.28
N LYS A 26 17.44 29.26 15.04
CA LYS A 26 18.39 28.30 14.51
C LYS A 26 17.58 27.29 13.67
N ARG A 27 17.43 27.59 12.38
CA ARG A 27 17.15 26.54 11.40
C ARG A 27 18.36 25.63 11.47
N ALA A 28 18.21 24.49 12.14
CA ALA A 28 19.12 23.39 11.95
C ALA A 28 19.15 23.11 10.45
N LEU A 29 20.25 23.44 9.82
CA LEU A 29 20.62 22.92 8.51
C LEU A 29 20.81 21.42 8.71
N PHE A 30 19.74 20.65 8.65
CA PHE A 30 19.85 19.30 8.20
C PHE A 30 20.25 19.44 6.73
N ALA A 31 21.53 19.20 6.46
CA ALA A 31 21.98 18.92 5.12
C ALA A 31 21.09 17.75 4.66
N ALA A 32 20.15 18.03 3.75
CA ALA A 32 19.47 17.00 3.03
C ALA A 32 20.60 16.18 2.38
N GLU A 33 20.69 14.90 2.71
CA GLU A 33 21.48 13.96 1.92
C GLU A 33 21.16 14.25 0.46
N PRO A 34 22.17 14.30 -0.44
CA PRO A 34 21.90 14.56 -1.85
C PRO A 34 20.83 13.57 -2.29
N ALA A 35 19.71 14.10 -2.76
CA ALA A 35 18.60 13.29 -3.23
C ALA A 35 19.21 12.28 -4.23
N GLN A 36 19.19 11.00 -3.91
CA GLN A 36 19.61 9.95 -4.82
C GLN A 36 18.87 10.21 -6.12
N ASP A 37 19.59 10.30 -7.24
CA ASP A 37 18.96 10.48 -8.56
C ASP A 37 18.25 9.15 -8.93
N ILE A 38 17.04 8.97 -8.39
CA ILE A 38 16.21 7.79 -8.59
C ILE A 38 15.86 7.71 -10.07
N LYS A 39 16.19 6.60 -10.70
CA LYS A 39 15.86 6.31 -12.09
C LYS A 39 14.49 5.63 -12.17
N ASP A 40 13.82 5.78 -13.30
CA ASP A 40 12.57 5.06 -13.58
C ASP A 40 12.74 3.53 -13.44
N GLU A 41 13.92 3.02 -13.82
CA GLU A 41 14.29 1.61 -13.63
C GLU A 41 14.25 1.18 -12.16
N ASP A 42 14.78 2.01 -11.24
CA ASP A 42 14.77 1.72 -9.81
C ASP A 42 13.33 1.68 -9.26
N ILE A 43 12.47 2.60 -9.75
CA ILE A 43 11.05 2.65 -9.41
C ILE A 43 10.34 1.40 -9.92
N PHE A 44 10.59 0.99 -11.15
CA PHE A 44 9.97 -0.19 -11.75
C PHE A 44 10.45 -1.49 -11.11
N GLN A 45 11.73 -1.59 -10.71
CA GLN A 45 12.23 -2.71 -9.91
C GLN A 45 11.56 -2.76 -8.53
N PHE A 46 11.34 -1.60 -7.90
CA PHE A 46 10.63 -1.51 -6.64
C PHE A 46 9.17 -1.97 -6.79
N ALA A 47 8.44 -1.46 -7.78
CA ALA A 47 7.08 -1.90 -8.10
C ALA A 47 7.03 -3.40 -8.35
N LEU A 48 7.95 -3.95 -9.16
CA LEU A 48 8.00 -5.39 -9.46
C LEU A 48 8.12 -6.27 -8.20
N ASN A 49 8.81 -5.81 -7.13
CA ASN A 49 8.82 -6.57 -5.87
C ASN A 49 7.43 -6.61 -5.21
N LEU A 50 6.66 -5.52 -5.26
CA LEU A 50 5.30 -5.47 -4.73
C LEU A 50 4.38 -6.37 -5.55
N GLU A 51 4.41 -6.25 -6.86
CA GLU A 51 3.63 -7.07 -7.79
C GLU A 51 3.90 -8.58 -7.64
N TYR A 52 5.15 -8.96 -7.37
CA TYR A 52 5.46 -10.36 -7.05
C TYR A 52 4.74 -10.84 -5.80
N MET A 53 4.62 -10.00 -4.77
CA MET A 53 3.94 -10.36 -3.54
C MET A 53 2.44 -10.48 -3.77
N GLU A 54 1.84 -9.53 -4.47
CA GLU A 54 0.41 -9.51 -4.78
C GLU A 54 0.03 -10.67 -5.70
N ALA A 55 0.77 -10.90 -6.77
CA ALA A 55 0.54 -12.04 -7.66
C ALA A 55 0.69 -13.39 -6.93
N GLU A 56 1.72 -13.57 -6.10
CA GLU A 56 1.87 -14.80 -5.28
C GLU A 56 0.70 -14.96 -4.31
N TYR A 57 0.23 -13.88 -3.70
CA TYR A 57 -0.90 -13.89 -2.79
C TYR A 57 -2.18 -14.34 -3.49
N TYR A 58 -2.59 -13.64 -4.52
CA TYR A 58 -3.85 -13.89 -5.19
C TYR A 58 -3.86 -15.22 -5.96
N LEU A 59 -2.78 -15.58 -6.63
CA LEU A 59 -2.66 -16.87 -7.33
C LEU A 59 -2.74 -18.05 -6.36
N ARG A 60 -2.05 -17.97 -5.21
CA ARG A 60 -2.13 -19.03 -4.18
C ARG A 60 -3.53 -19.14 -3.61
N GLY A 61 -4.15 -18.05 -3.24
CA GLY A 61 -5.51 -18.05 -2.68
C GLY A 61 -6.56 -18.56 -3.66
N THR A 62 -6.48 -18.21 -4.93
CA THR A 62 -7.48 -18.60 -5.94
C THR A 62 -7.20 -19.95 -6.58
N ARG A 63 -5.93 -20.29 -6.86
CA ARG A 63 -5.51 -21.48 -7.61
C ARG A 63 -4.81 -22.54 -6.77
N GLY A 64 -4.34 -22.20 -5.57
CA GLY A 64 -3.52 -23.08 -4.70
C GLY A 64 -2.06 -23.18 -5.14
N LYS A 65 -1.61 -22.34 -6.08
CA LYS A 65 -0.22 -22.25 -6.54
C LYS A 65 0.13 -20.81 -6.90
N GLY A 66 1.36 -20.39 -6.67
CA GLY A 66 1.85 -19.07 -7.06
C GLY A 66 2.30 -18.97 -8.51
N LEU A 67 3.18 -18.01 -8.77
CA LEU A 67 3.76 -17.73 -10.09
C LEU A 67 4.49 -18.94 -10.68
N ASP A 68 4.44 -19.05 -12.00
CA ASP A 68 5.18 -20.07 -12.73
C ASP A 68 6.68 -19.70 -12.83
N ALA A 69 7.55 -20.70 -13.04
CA ALA A 69 9.00 -20.52 -13.08
C ALA A 69 9.48 -19.49 -14.11
N SER A 70 8.74 -19.29 -15.21
CA SER A 70 9.03 -18.27 -16.23
C SER A 70 8.85 -16.83 -15.76
N ASP A 71 8.06 -16.62 -14.71
CA ASP A 71 7.65 -15.30 -14.23
C ASP A 71 8.45 -14.81 -13.02
N ILE A 72 9.37 -15.62 -12.44
CA ILE A 72 10.00 -15.36 -11.13
C ILE A 72 11.50 -15.02 -11.17
N GLY A 73 12.13 -15.12 -12.35
CA GLY A 73 13.57 -14.88 -12.51
C GLY A 73 14.42 -16.14 -12.35
N ALA A 74 15.74 -15.97 -12.34
CA ALA A 74 16.71 -17.07 -12.37
C ALA A 74 17.07 -17.61 -10.97
N ASP A 75 17.09 -16.73 -9.96
CA ASP A 75 17.42 -17.06 -8.56
C ASP A 75 16.34 -16.50 -7.59
N PRO A 76 15.09 -16.99 -7.71
CA PRO A 76 13.99 -16.44 -6.93
C PRO A 76 14.06 -16.88 -5.46
N GLY A 77 13.70 -15.96 -4.57
CA GLY A 77 13.51 -16.24 -3.15
C GLY A 77 12.34 -17.21 -2.91
N LYS A 78 12.39 -17.90 -1.77
CA LYS A 78 11.30 -18.80 -1.35
C LYS A 78 10.06 -18.01 -0.95
N VAL A 79 8.87 -18.54 -1.29
CA VAL A 79 7.59 -18.08 -0.73
C VAL A 79 7.14 -19.08 0.35
N THR A 80 6.79 -18.55 1.53
CA THR A 80 6.28 -19.31 2.68
C THR A 80 4.81 -18.95 2.91
N GLY A 81 3.97 -19.92 3.19
CA GLY A 81 2.53 -19.73 3.33
C GLY A 81 1.79 -19.66 1.99
N GLY A 82 0.49 -19.54 2.11
CA GLY A 82 -0.42 -19.42 0.97
C GLY A 82 -1.02 -20.74 0.51
N ASP A 83 -2.29 -20.93 0.87
CA ASP A 83 -3.11 -22.07 0.48
C ASP A 83 -4.34 -21.61 -0.29
N LYS A 84 -4.98 -22.54 -1.01
CA LYS A 84 -6.22 -22.26 -1.71
C LYS A 84 -7.35 -21.94 -0.72
N VAL A 85 -7.96 -20.77 -0.88
CA VAL A 85 -9.04 -20.28 -0.01
C VAL A 85 -10.34 -21.03 -0.30
N PRO A 86 -11.06 -21.50 0.73
CA PRO A 86 -12.37 -22.12 0.59
C PRO A 86 -13.47 -21.03 0.43
N PHE A 87 -13.52 -20.39 -0.75
CA PHE A 87 -14.53 -19.37 -1.04
C PHE A 87 -15.94 -19.92 -0.95
N LYS A 88 -16.83 -19.17 -0.27
CA LYS A 88 -18.27 -19.46 -0.18
C LYS A 88 -19.07 -18.65 -1.20
N SER A 89 -18.67 -17.41 -1.45
CA SER A 89 -19.28 -16.53 -2.45
C SER A 89 -18.66 -16.77 -3.81
N LYS A 90 -19.49 -17.15 -4.80
CA LYS A 90 -19.07 -17.28 -6.19
C LYS A 90 -18.57 -15.93 -6.74
N ALA A 91 -19.27 -14.83 -6.42
CA ALA A 91 -18.92 -13.52 -6.91
C ALA A 91 -17.56 -13.05 -6.37
N ILE A 92 -17.32 -13.21 -5.05
CA ILE A 92 -16.02 -12.87 -4.45
C ILE A 92 -14.89 -13.69 -5.09
N LYS A 93 -15.13 -14.99 -5.28
CA LYS A 93 -14.15 -15.86 -5.94
C LYS A 93 -13.81 -15.38 -7.36
N GLU A 94 -14.82 -15.06 -8.17
CA GLU A 94 -14.62 -14.59 -9.56
C GLU A 94 -13.89 -13.24 -9.58
N PHE A 95 -14.20 -12.31 -8.67
CA PHE A 95 -13.47 -11.05 -8.53
C PHE A 95 -11.99 -11.28 -8.20
N LEU A 96 -11.72 -12.14 -7.23
CA LEU A 96 -10.34 -12.40 -6.80
C LEU A 96 -9.55 -13.23 -7.82
N GLU A 97 -10.22 -14.04 -8.65
CA GLU A 97 -9.62 -14.69 -9.82
C GLU A 97 -9.24 -13.66 -10.89
N GLU A 98 -10.06 -12.62 -11.10
CA GLU A 98 -9.74 -11.49 -12.00
C GLU A 98 -8.56 -10.68 -11.48
N VAL A 99 -8.55 -10.33 -10.18
CA VAL A 99 -7.40 -9.67 -9.55
C VAL A 99 -6.12 -10.49 -9.74
N ALA A 100 -6.16 -11.80 -9.49
CA ALA A 100 -5.01 -12.68 -9.68
C ALA A 100 -4.46 -12.66 -11.13
N GLU A 101 -5.30 -12.52 -12.14
CA GLU A 101 -4.87 -12.37 -13.54
C GLU A 101 -4.27 -10.99 -13.82
N ASN A 102 -4.81 -9.93 -13.19
CA ASN A 102 -4.26 -8.59 -13.34
C ASN A 102 -2.86 -8.51 -12.71
N GLU A 103 -2.67 -9.03 -11.48
CA GLU A 103 -1.37 -9.05 -10.82
C GLU A 103 -0.33 -9.87 -11.58
N LEU A 104 -0.73 -11.01 -12.15
CA LEU A 104 0.12 -11.78 -13.04
C LEU A 104 0.52 -10.98 -14.29
N ALA A 105 -0.41 -10.20 -14.85
CA ALA A 105 -0.15 -9.34 -15.99
C ALA A 105 0.80 -8.19 -15.65
N HIS A 106 0.66 -7.59 -14.46
CA HIS A 106 1.56 -6.55 -13.95
C HIS A 106 3.00 -7.07 -13.80
N VAL A 107 3.19 -8.25 -13.16
CA VAL A 107 4.51 -8.91 -13.09
C VAL A 107 5.13 -9.06 -14.47
N ARG A 108 4.37 -9.59 -15.44
CA ARG A 108 4.84 -9.82 -16.80
C ARG A 108 5.15 -8.52 -17.53
N PHE A 109 4.35 -7.48 -17.32
CA PHE A 109 4.58 -6.15 -17.85
C PHE A 109 5.92 -5.59 -17.38
N TYR A 110 6.16 -5.57 -16.05
CA TYR A 110 7.41 -5.06 -15.49
C TYR A 110 8.61 -5.88 -15.91
N ARG A 111 8.52 -7.20 -15.89
CA ARG A 111 9.61 -8.07 -16.37
C ARG A 111 9.96 -7.82 -17.83
N LYS A 112 8.95 -7.66 -18.69
CA LYS A 112 9.14 -7.33 -20.10
C LYS A 112 9.78 -5.96 -20.29
N THR A 113 9.31 -4.94 -19.58
CA THR A 113 9.78 -3.56 -19.70
C THR A 113 11.21 -3.41 -19.19
N LEU A 114 11.54 -4.02 -18.07
CA LEU A 114 12.89 -4.03 -17.49
C LEU A 114 13.86 -4.93 -18.25
N GLY A 115 13.38 -5.96 -18.94
CA GLY A 115 14.24 -6.88 -19.68
C GLY A 115 15.32 -7.51 -18.80
N GLY A 116 16.58 -7.32 -19.16
CA GLY A 116 17.73 -7.86 -18.42
C GLY A 116 17.98 -7.26 -17.05
N SER A 117 17.36 -6.11 -16.72
CA SER A 117 17.43 -5.46 -15.38
C SER A 117 16.26 -5.84 -14.46
N ALA A 118 15.36 -6.72 -14.92
CA ALA A 118 14.28 -7.21 -14.07
C ALA A 118 14.84 -7.98 -12.87
N VAL A 119 14.48 -7.55 -11.68
CA VAL A 119 14.86 -8.24 -10.44
C VAL A 119 14.15 -9.60 -10.33
N ASP A 120 14.80 -10.56 -9.70
CA ASP A 120 14.18 -11.83 -9.36
C ASP A 120 13.13 -11.63 -8.24
N ARG A 121 12.17 -12.54 -8.14
CA ARG A 121 11.19 -12.52 -7.05
C ARG A 121 11.92 -12.63 -5.70
N PRO A 122 11.71 -11.70 -4.75
CA PRO A 122 12.30 -11.78 -3.42
C PRO A 122 11.72 -12.95 -2.61
N ALA A 123 12.35 -13.27 -1.48
CA ALA A 123 11.74 -14.16 -0.50
C ALA A 123 10.52 -13.47 0.12
N ILE A 124 9.39 -14.19 0.20
CA ILE A 124 8.11 -13.69 0.74
C ILE A 124 7.64 -14.65 1.83
N ASP A 125 7.20 -14.11 2.95
CA ASP A 125 6.66 -14.90 4.07
C ASP A 125 5.27 -14.37 4.46
N PHE A 126 4.23 -15.00 3.94
CA PHE A 126 2.85 -14.67 4.26
C PHE A 126 2.48 -15.06 5.69
N ASP A 127 2.99 -16.19 6.20
CA ASP A 127 2.63 -16.67 7.54
C ASP A 127 3.14 -15.73 8.62
N ALA A 128 4.43 -15.39 8.57
CA ALA A 128 5.03 -14.45 9.51
C ALA A 128 4.53 -13.03 9.30
N GLY A 129 4.41 -12.57 8.04
CA GLY A 129 3.97 -11.23 7.70
C GLY A 129 2.56 -10.93 8.20
N PHE A 130 1.58 -11.76 7.84
CA PHE A 130 0.20 -11.56 8.28
C PHE A 130 0.02 -11.70 9.79
N SER A 131 0.72 -12.66 10.43
CA SER A 131 0.66 -12.80 11.89
C SER A 131 1.24 -11.56 12.59
N ALA A 132 2.33 -10.98 12.08
CA ALA A 132 2.91 -9.77 12.64
C ALA A 132 2.02 -8.54 12.39
N ALA A 133 1.42 -8.39 11.21
CA ALA A 133 0.46 -7.33 10.90
C ALA A 133 -0.78 -7.41 11.81
N ALA A 134 -1.37 -8.58 11.97
CA ALA A 134 -2.51 -8.80 12.86
C ALA A 134 -2.18 -8.50 14.33
N LYS A 135 -0.99 -8.89 14.79
CA LYS A 135 -0.50 -8.55 16.13
C LYS A 135 -0.36 -7.03 16.30
N GLY A 136 0.20 -6.34 15.31
CA GLY A 136 0.29 -4.87 15.31
C GLY A 136 -1.07 -4.18 15.36
N ALA A 137 -2.05 -4.75 14.69
CA ALA A 137 -3.43 -4.29 14.66
C ALA A 137 -4.27 -4.72 15.90
N GLY A 138 -3.72 -5.52 16.83
CA GLY A 138 -4.47 -6.03 17.97
C GLY A 138 -5.51 -7.10 17.63
N LEU A 139 -5.41 -7.74 16.47
CA LEU A 139 -6.34 -8.77 16.00
C LEU A 139 -5.96 -10.19 16.45
N GLY A 140 -4.87 -10.34 17.21
CA GLY A 140 -4.40 -11.62 17.76
C GLY A 140 -2.91 -11.84 17.51
N SER A 141 -2.40 -12.98 17.99
CA SER A 141 -0.97 -13.34 17.87
C SER A 141 -0.66 -14.12 16.58
N SER A 142 -1.68 -14.62 15.89
CA SER A 142 -1.57 -15.35 14.63
C SER A 142 -2.76 -15.01 13.74
N PHE A 143 -2.53 -14.93 12.44
CA PHE A 143 -3.57 -14.68 11.46
C PHE A 143 -3.24 -15.42 10.16
N ASN A 144 -4.17 -16.25 9.71
CA ASN A 144 -4.07 -16.91 8.43
C ASN A 144 -4.99 -16.20 7.42
N ALA A 145 -4.39 -15.42 6.51
CA ALA A 145 -5.13 -14.72 5.47
C ALA A 145 -5.81 -15.68 4.47
N PHE A 146 -5.37 -16.93 4.37
CA PHE A 146 -5.90 -17.94 3.45
C PHE A 146 -6.97 -18.86 4.08
N GLU A 147 -7.35 -18.62 5.34
CA GLU A 147 -8.30 -19.49 6.05
C GLU A 147 -9.73 -19.42 5.50
N ASN A 148 -10.15 -18.22 5.12
CA ASN A 148 -11.51 -17.96 4.61
C ASN A 148 -11.55 -16.67 3.76
N GLU A 149 -12.66 -16.42 3.08
CA GLU A 149 -12.81 -15.27 2.17
C GLU A 149 -12.71 -13.91 2.86
N MET A 150 -13.17 -13.76 4.12
CA MET A 150 -13.04 -12.49 4.85
C MET A 150 -11.58 -12.21 5.17
N ASN A 151 -10.84 -13.19 5.69
CA ASN A 151 -9.43 -13.04 5.98
C ASN A 151 -8.62 -12.75 4.72
N PHE A 152 -8.99 -13.39 3.60
CA PHE A 152 -8.33 -13.15 2.32
C PHE A 152 -8.60 -11.74 1.79
N LEU A 153 -9.81 -11.23 1.90
CA LEU A 153 -10.12 -9.83 1.55
C LEU A 153 -9.41 -8.83 2.46
N LEU A 154 -9.25 -9.13 3.77
CA LEU A 154 -8.48 -8.29 4.70
C LEU A 154 -7.00 -8.23 4.30
N GLY A 155 -6.41 -9.37 3.92
CA GLY A 155 -5.04 -9.41 3.42
C GLY A 155 -4.89 -8.68 2.10
N GLY A 156 -5.84 -8.85 1.16
CA GLY A 156 -5.87 -8.08 -0.09
C GLY A 156 -5.97 -6.58 0.15
N MET A 157 -6.89 -6.12 1.00
CA MET A 157 -7.00 -4.70 1.36
C MET A 157 -5.69 -4.15 1.95
N LEU A 158 -4.94 -4.97 2.71
CA LEU A 158 -3.66 -4.53 3.25
C LEU A 158 -2.66 -4.22 2.13
N PHE A 159 -2.65 -4.97 1.04
CA PHE A 159 -1.75 -4.77 -0.08
C PHE A 159 -2.25 -3.70 -1.03
N GLU A 160 -3.48 -3.79 -1.50
CA GLU A 160 -4.07 -2.89 -2.51
C GLU A 160 -4.13 -1.42 -2.06
N ASP A 161 -4.48 -1.15 -0.79
CA ASP A 161 -4.45 0.22 -0.25
C ASP A 161 -3.02 0.80 -0.32
N VAL A 162 -2.00 -0.04 -0.13
CA VAL A 162 -0.58 0.36 -0.24
C VAL A 162 -0.18 0.51 -1.71
N GLY A 163 -0.60 -0.41 -2.58
CA GLY A 163 -0.35 -0.37 -4.02
C GLY A 163 -0.81 0.94 -4.63
N VAL A 164 -2.08 1.33 -4.40
CA VAL A 164 -2.63 2.63 -4.85
C VAL A 164 -1.74 3.80 -4.41
N THR A 165 -1.35 3.85 -3.14
CA THR A 165 -0.57 4.99 -2.62
C THR A 165 0.90 4.96 -3.08
N ALA A 166 1.46 3.78 -3.32
CA ALA A 166 2.79 3.59 -3.88
C ALA A 166 2.84 4.10 -5.33
N TYR A 167 1.88 3.71 -6.18
CA TYR A 167 1.80 4.20 -7.55
C TYR A 167 1.53 5.69 -7.63
N ALA A 168 0.64 6.23 -6.79
CA ALA A 168 0.40 7.67 -6.71
C ALA A 168 1.67 8.44 -6.30
N GLY A 169 2.52 7.87 -5.44
CA GLY A 169 3.82 8.43 -5.08
C GLY A 169 4.83 8.33 -6.21
N ALA A 170 4.93 7.19 -6.87
CA ALA A 170 5.83 6.93 -7.99
C ALA A 170 5.59 7.87 -9.17
N ALA A 171 4.33 8.22 -9.46
CA ALA A 171 3.96 9.11 -10.56
C ALA A 171 4.69 10.47 -10.53
N THR A 172 5.06 10.96 -9.35
CA THR A 172 5.78 12.25 -9.22
C THR A 172 7.29 12.14 -9.45
N ALA A 173 7.84 10.92 -9.52
CA ALA A 173 9.26 10.66 -9.65
C ALA A 173 9.64 10.10 -11.03
N LEU A 174 8.68 9.54 -11.78
CA LEU A 174 8.89 9.02 -13.13
C LEU A 174 9.16 10.16 -14.11
N LYS A 175 10.18 9.98 -14.95
CA LYS A 175 10.69 10.97 -15.91
C LYS A 175 10.18 10.70 -17.33
N GLU A 176 10.12 9.43 -17.72
CA GLU A 176 9.65 9.03 -19.06
C GLU A 176 8.13 8.97 -19.11
N LYS A 177 7.55 9.56 -20.16
CA LYS A 177 6.08 9.67 -20.29
C LYS A 177 5.40 8.30 -20.46
N GLU A 178 6.02 7.40 -21.18
CA GLU A 178 5.56 6.04 -21.37
C GLU A 178 5.53 5.26 -20.04
N HIS A 179 6.52 5.48 -19.18
CA HIS A 179 6.55 4.90 -17.84
C HIS A 179 5.47 5.48 -16.94
N LEU A 180 5.27 6.81 -17.00
CA LEU A 180 4.20 7.48 -16.27
C LEU A 180 2.82 7.02 -16.73
N GLU A 181 2.61 6.87 -18.05
CA GLU A 181 1.35 6.36 -18.62
C GLU A 181 1.05 4.94 -18.11
N ALA A 182 2.05 4.06 -18.13
CA ALA A 182 1.91 2.70 -17.61
C ALA A 182 1.60 2.67 -16.12
N ALA A 183 2.36 3.42 -15.31
CA ALA A 183 2.13 3.52 -13.87
C ALA A 183 0.75 4.10 -13.52
N ALA A 184 0.27 5.09 -14.27
CA ALA A 184 -1.07 5.63 -14.10
C ALA A 184 -2.17 4.63 -14.49
N GLY A 185 -1.91 3.79 -15.51
CA GLY A 185 -2.81 2.69 -15.89
C GLY A 185 -2.92 1.63 -14.79
N ILE A 186 -1.78 1.19 -14.24
CA ILE A 186 -1.73 0.22 -13.15
C ILE A 186 -2.37 0.82 -11.89
N LEU A 187 -2.06 2.07 -11.52
CA LEU A 187 -2.73 2.79 -10.41
C LEU A 187 -4.26 2.70 -10.50
N ALA A 188 -4.82 2.85 -11.70
CA ALA A 188 -6.26 2.76 -11.88
C ALA A 188 -6.79 1.34 -11.61
N VAL A 189 -6.05 0.30 -12.00
CA VAL A 189 -6.40 -1.11 -11.75
C VAL A 189 -6.30 -1.41 -10.25
N GLU A 190 -5.21 -1.01 -9.59
CA GLU A 190 -5.04 -1.08 -8.13
C GLU A 190 -6.21 -0.43 -7.36
N ALA A 191 -6.65 0.76 -7.84
CA ALA A 191 -7.78 1.44 -7.21
C ALA A 191 -9.10 0.67 -7.38
N TYR A 192 -9.31 -0.06 -8.49
CA TYR A 192 -10.45 -0.97 -8.65
C TYR A 192 -10.35 -2.16 -7.71
N HIS A 193 -9.18 -2.80 -7.57
CA HIS A 193 -8.95 -3.90 -6.65
C HIS A 193 -9.22 -3.48 -5.20
N MET A 194 -8.60 -2.37 -4.76
CA MET A 194 -8.82 -1.76 -3.45
C MET A 194 -10.31 -1.48 -3.21
N GLY A 195 -10.97 -0.79 -4.13
CA GLY A 195 -12.39 -0.43 -4.02
C GLY A 195 -13.28 -1.67 -3.92
N MET A 196 -12.98 -2.72 -4.68
CA MET A 196 -13.68 -4.00 -4.62
C MET A 196 -13.50 -4.66 -3.24
N ALA A 197 -12.26 -4.83 -2.76
CA ALA A 197 -11.96 -5.47 -1.48
C ALA A 197 -12.65 -4.73 -0.31
N ARG A 198 -12.54 -3.40 -0.28
CA ARG A 198 -13.17 -2.55 0.75
C ARG A 198 -14.70 -2.63 0.70
N SER A 199 -15.30 -2.68 -0.49
CA SER A 199 -16.75 -2.83 -0.66
C SER A 199 -17.24 -4.19 -0.15
N GLN A 200 -16.55 -5.28 -0.49
CA GLN A 200 -16.91 -6.60 -0.02
C GLN A 200 -16.78 -6.72 1.51
N LEU A 201 -15.71 -6.21 2.10
CA LEU A 201 -15.54 -6.15 3.55
C LEU A 201 -16.61 -5.29 4.23
N TYR A 202 -17.02 -4.20 3.60
CA TYR A 202 -18.12 -3.36 4.12
C TYR A 202 -19.45 -4.13 4.16
N GLU A 203 -19.77 -4.87 3.10
CA GLU A 203 -20.98 -5.72 3.03
C GLU A 203 -20.97 -6.88 4.04
N MET A 204 -19.78 -7.36 4.44
CA MET A 204 -19.64 -8.44 5.45
C MET A 204 -20.00 -7.99 6.87
N GLY A 205 -20.11 -6.69 7.14
CA GLY A 205 -20.63 -6.16 8.39
C GLY A 205 -19.57 -5.85 9.46
N GLU A 206 -20.03 -5.76 10.70
CA GLU A 206 -19.29 -5.10 11.79
C GLU A 206 -17.94 -5.78 12.11
N GLU A 207 -17.86 -7.09 12.08
CA GLU A 207 -16.62 -7.82 12.35
C GLU A 207 -15.53 -7.46 11.32
N ALA A 208 -15.90 -7.48 10.05
CA ALA A 208 -15.00 -7.09 8.96
C ALA A 208 -14.58 -5.63 9.04
N TRP A 209 -15.51 -4.70 9.38
CA TRP A 209 -15.16 -3.28 9.54
C TRP A 209 -14.15 -3.04 10.65
N LYS A 210 -14.35 -3.71 11.81
CA LYS A 210 -13.43 -3.57 12.94
C LYS A 210 -12.05 -4.08 12.59
N ALA A 211 -11.97 -5.23 11.93
CA ALA A 211 -10.70 -5.80 11.51
C ALA A 211 -10.00 -4.92 10.45
N ALA A 212 -10.73 -4.48 9.43
CA ALA A 212 -10.20 -3.61 8.38
C ALA A 212 -9.71 -2.25 8.94
N ASN A 213 -10.49 -1.62 9.82
CA ASN A 213 -10.09 -0.37 10.46
C ASN A 213 -8.84 -0.57 11.33
N ALA A 214 -8.77 -1.66 12.11
CA ALA A 214 -7.61 -1.94 12.95
C ALA A 214 -6.33 -2.17 12.13
N LEU A 215 -6.43 -2.84 10.97
CA LEU A 215 -5.31 -3.00 10.03
C LEU A 215 -4.89 -1.66 9.42
N SER A 216 -5.85 -0.82 9.05
CA SER A 216 -5.62 0.54 8.55
C SER A 216 -4.88 1.40 9.58
N ASP A 217 -5.39 1.45 10.82
CA ASP A 217 -4.75 2.17 11.94
C ASP A 217 -3.34 1.66 12.25
N ALA A 218 -3.10 0.36 12.06
CA ALA A 218 -1.78 -0.24 12.27
C ALA A 218 -0.78 0.16 11.18
N ARG A 219 -1.21 0.25 9.91
CA ARG A 219 -0.38 0.75 8.80
C ARG A 219 0.00 2.22 9.00
N ASP A 220 -0.98 3.06 9.39
CA ASP A 220 -0.77 4.48 9.62
C ASP A 220 0.28 4.78 10.71
N LYS A 221 0.45 3.87 11.69
CA LYS A 221 1.52 3.97 12.69
C LYS A 221 2.90 3.65 12.14
N LEU A 222 2.99 2.84 11.08
CA LEU A 222 4.26 2.38 10.54
C LEU A 222 4.91 3.41 9.62
N ASP A 223 4.13 4.14 8.83
CA ASP A 223 4.63 5.00 7.75
C ASP A 223 4.87 6.46 8.14
N GLY A 224 4.74 6.78 9.43
CA GLY A 224 5.09 8.09 9.99
C GLY A 224 3.92 9.07 10.11
N PRO A 225 4.17 10.37 10.17
CA PRO A 225 3.13 11.35 10.47
C PRO A 225 2.18 11.57 9.29
N GLY A 226 0.90 11.63 9.58
CA GLY A 226 -0.17 11.90 8.61
C GLY A 226 -1.11 10.71 8.49
N ASP A 227 -2.40 10.98 8.28
CA ASP A 227 -3.43 9.96 8.10
C ASP A 227 -3.54 9.63 6.61
N LYS A 228 -2.82 8.58 6.16
CA LYS A 228 -2.87 8.06 4.79
C LYS A 228 -3.64 6.75 4.72
N ASP A 229 -3.94 6.15 5.86
CA ASP A 229 -4.66 4.90 6.00
C ASP A 229 -5.99 5.12 6.69
N GLN A 230 -7.02 5.28 5.92
CA GLN A 230 -8.36 5.43 6.45
C GLN A 230 -9.11 4.11 6.47
N GLY A 231 -9.74 3.78 7.60
CA GLY A 231 -10.59 2.60 7.72
C GLY A 231 -11.74 2.58 6.70
N ILE A 232 -12.40 1.45 6.56
CA ILE A 232 -13.55 1.30 5.62
C ILE A 232 -14.86 1.87 6.19
N ARG A 233 -14.86 2.22 7.48
CA ARG A 233 -15.97 2.88 8.16
C ARG A 233 -15.42 3.97 9.08
N VAL A 234 -15.75 5.22 8.78
CA VAL A 234 -15.32 6.40 9.52
C VAL A 234 -16.57 7.19 9.95
N ASP A 235 -16.64 7.62 11.21
CA ASP A 235 -17.78 8.37 11.77
C ASP A 235 -19.14 7.74 11.50
N GLY A 236 -19.21 6.41 11.54
CA GLY A 236 -20.44 5.65 11.31
C GLY A 236 -20.88 5.55 9.85
N LYS A 237 -20.07 6.03 8.89
CA LYS A 237 -20.35 6.02 7.46
C LYS A 237 -19.35 5.17 6.70
N ALA A 238 -19.76 4.70 5.52
CA ALA A 238 -18.86 4.03 4.60
C ALA A 238 -17.73 4.97 4.15
N ASN A 239 -16.51 4.44 4.10
CA ASN A 239 -15.32 5.10 3.55
C ASN A 239 -14.62 4.11 2.61
N ILE A 240 -15.23 3.88 1.47
CA ILE A 240 -14.74 2.90 0.48
C ILE A 240 -13.60 3.48 -0.36
N VAL A 241 -13.63 4.78 -0.58
CA VAL A 241 -12.63 5.49 -1.39
C VAL A 241 -11.85 6.44 -0.46
N PRO A 242 -10.76 5.97 0.18
CA PRO A 242 -9.95 6.82 1.03
C PRO A 242 -9.28 7.92 0.19
N SER A 243 -9.47 9.15 0.60
CA SER A 243 -8.97 10.32 -0.13
C SER A 243 -8.80 11.51 0.80
N ASN A 244 -8.01 12.49 0.36
CA ASN A 244 -7.91 13.76 1.04
C ASN A 244 -9.22 14.60 0.88
N PRO A 245 -9.34 15.76 1.53
CA PRO A 245 -10.53 16.61 1.40
C PRO A 245 -10.85 17.11 -0.02
N ASP A 246 -9.91 17.03 -0.95
CA ASP A 246 -10.09 17.39 -2.36
C ASP A 246 -10.53 16.20 -3.22
N GLY A 247 -10.72 15.01 -2.61
CA GLY A 247 -11.07 13.78 -3.31
C GLY A 247 -9.90 13.15 -4.08
N ILE A 248 -8.66 13.44 -3.68
CA ILE A 248 -7.45 12.90 -4.31
C ILE A 248 -6.89 11.78 -3.43
N ALA A 249 -6.53 10.65 -4.03
CA ALA A 249 -5.91 9.53 -3.34
C ALA A 249 -4.60 9.94 -2.65
N PHE A 250 -4.31 9.34 -1.51
CA PHE A 250 -3.05 9.54 -0.80
C PHE A 250 -1.87 8.97 -1.59
N ARG A 251 -0.67 9.40 -1.22
CA ARG A 251 0.59 8.93 -1.84
C ARG A 251 1.62 8.59 -0.79
N ARG A 252 2.49 7.62 -1.11
CA ARG A 252 3.62 7.21 -0.27
C ARG A 252 4.93 7.29 -1.03
N THR A 253 5.97 7.64 -0.31
CA THR A 253 7.35 7.46 -0.77
C THR A 253 7.72 5.97 -0.70
N PRO A 254 8.77 5.52 -1.40
CA PRO A 254 9.26 4.15 -1.26
C PRO A 254 9.60 3.77 0.18
N GLN A 255 10.15 4.69 0.98
CA GLN A 255 10.46 4.46 2.40
C GLN A 255 9.20 4.20 3.23
N GLU A 256 8.14 4.98 3.02
CA GLU A 256 6.85 4.78 3.71
C GLU A 256 6.23 3.42 3.35
N VAL A 257 6.32 3.00 2.09
CA VAL A 257 5.89 1.65 1.66
C VAL A 257 6.74 0.57 2.35
N LEU A 258 8.07 0.74 2.39
CA LEU A 258 8.97 -0.21 3.04
C LEU A 258 8.70 -0.35 4.54
N HIS A 259 8.36 0.73 5.23
CA HIS A 259 7.94 0.67 6.64
C HIS A 259 6.76 -0.28 6.84
N ILE A 260 5.77 -0.22 5.92
CA ILE A 260 4.59 -1.09 6.00
C ILE A 260 4.94 -2.54 5.66
N VAL A 261 5.62 -2.80 4.55
CA VAL A 261 5.86 -4.19 4.10
C VAL A 261 6.93 -4.91 4.93
N TYR A 262 7.82 -4.17 5.59
CA TYR A 262 8.77 -4.71 6.58
C TYR A 262 8.21 -4.71 8.00
N LEU A 263 7.03 -4.13 8.23
CA LEU A 263 6.35 -4.03 9.53
C LEU A 263 7.24 -3.38 10.60
N THR A 264 7.83 -2.23 10.30
CA THR A 264 8.76 -1.53 11.18
C THR A 264 8.63 -0.03 11.13
N GLU A 265 8.67 0.64 12.28
CA GLU A 265 8.77 2.10 12.40
C GLU A 265 10.23 2.60 12.32
N GLN A 266 11.22 1.69 12.32
CA GLN A 266 12.63 2.03 12.37
C GLN A 266 13.17 2.38 10.98
N SER A 267 13.89 3.50 10.85
CA SER A 267 14.63 3.86 9.65
C SER A 267 15.92 3.02 9.50
N GLY A 268 16.38 2.86 8.25
CA GLY A 268 17.60 2.13 7.93
C GLY A 268 17.43 0.60 7.94
N VAL A 269 16.20 0.10 8.00
CA VAL A 269 15.88 -1.33 7.93
C VAL A 269 15.74 -1.75 6.48
N SER A 270 16.37 -2.86 6.10
CA SER A 270 16.38 -3.37 4.72
C SER A 270 15.69 -4.72 4.54
N LYS A 271 15.03 -5.25 5.57
CA LYS A 271 14.30 -6.53 5.53
C LYS A 271 13.39 -6.68 6.75
N GLY A 272 12.36 -7.52 6.64
CA GLY A 272 11.43 -7.82 7.72
C GLY A 272 10.03 -8.07 7.19
N GLY A 273 9.07 -8.27 8.09
CA GLY A 273 7.67 -8.44 7.75
C GLY A 273 7.43 -9.48 6.65
N PHE A 274 6.83 -9.04 5.55
CA PHE A 274 6.57 -9.90 4.40
C PHE A 274 7.82 -10.26 3.58
N TYR A 275 8.92 -9.51 3.74
CA TYR A 275 10.17 -9.72 3.01
C TYR A 275 11.31 -10.09 3.96
N PRO A 276 11.40 -11.37 4.39
CA PRO A 276 12.36 -11.80 5.42
C PRO A 276 13.82 -11.57 5.03
N ASN A 277 14.13 -11.50 3.73
CA ASN A 277 15.47 -11.23 3.21
C ASN A 277 15.59 -9.82 2.57
N GLY A 278 14.52 -9.02 2.62
CA GLY A 278 14.41 -7.73 1.95
C GLY A 278 13.94 -7.83 0.51
N MET A 279 13.66 -6.67 -0.08
CA MET A 279 13.38 -6.53 -1.51
C MET A 279 14.67 -6.55 -2.33
N ASN A 280 14.55 -6.81 -3.63
CA ASN A 280 15.63 -6.73 -4.60
C ASN A 280 15.66 -5.34 -5.28
N GLY A 281 16.81 -4.91 -5.79
CA GLY A 281 17.00 -3.62 -6.45
C GLY A 281 17.59 -2.53 -5.54
N ALA A 282 17.54 -1.28 -5.98
CA ALA A 282 18.17 -0.14 -5.32
C ALA A 282 17.32 0.40 -4.13
N LEU A 283 15.99 0.45 -4.28
CA LEU A 283 15.06 0.98 -3.28
C LEU A 283 14.62 -0.13 -2.33
N LYS A 284 15.34 -0.34 -1.23
CA LYS A 284 15.10 -1.46 -0.30
C LYS A 284 15.35 -1.15 1.18
N THR A 285 15.56 0.12 1.51
CA THR A 285 15.86 0.55 2.90
C THR A 285 14.87 1.63 3.32
N THR A 286 14.23 1.46 4.52
CA THR A 286 13.29 2.40 5.12
C THR A 286 13.94 3.72 5.49
#